data_4f67d66f0e9f37c4616cdc47ac2599ce
#
_entry.id   4f67d66f0e9f37c4616cdc47ac2599ce
#
_cell.length_a   1.000
_cell.length_b   1.000
_cell.length_c   1.000
_cell.angle_alpha   90.00
_cell.angle_beta   90.00
_cell.angle_gamma   90.00
#
_symmetry.space_group_name_H-M   'P 1'
#
loop_
_entity.id
_entity.type
_entity.pdbx_description
1 polymer ?
#
loop_
_entity_poly.entity_id
_entity_poly.type
_entity_poly.pdbx_seq_one_letter_code
_entity_poly.pdbx_strand_id
1 'polypeptide(L)'
;VSFQEQLQTLRKARGLSQEKLAEIIGISRQAVAKWEVGQSYPDIARLISISDFFNVSIDKLVNDYEENSHLNIVSNKVNDLNGNVIDFLCKAKKSTYAGNGEEIKASRPNSHDFEYVEGELKYIDTYLGGKQFSGEEALWKNDIPLWSMNYAGRVLDEAFSEKFLKEVLSLVSKDNPYRGPIIHEKGQHKYHCIIKGKFEWFQGYEEIYFNNNKVYECFFHGGVIK
;
A
#
# COMPACT_ATOMS: atom_id res chain seq x y z
N VAL A 1 15.96 16.32 -6.84
CA VAL A 1 17.34 15.76 -6.80
C VAL A 1 17.46 14.78 -7.95
N SER A 2 18.35 15.04 -8.91
CA SER A 2 18.50 14.21 -10.10
C SER A 2 19.06 12.82 -9.79
N PHE A 3 18.90 11.85 -10.72
CA PHE A 3 19.45 10.50 -10.57
C PHE A 3 20.96 10.53 -10.18
N GLN A 4 21.76 11.37 -10.83
CA GLN A 4 23.19 11.48 -10.56
C GLN A 4 23.48 11.95 -9.14
N GLU A 5 22.76 12.92 -8.63
CA GLU A 5 22.91 13.43 -7.25
C GLU A 5 22.43 12.39 -6.23
N GLN A 6 21.34 11.71 -6.54
CA GLN A 6 20.78 10.65 -5.69
C GLN A 6 21.77 9.48 -5.58
N LEU A 7 22.32 9.01 -6.70
CA LEU A 7 23.33 7.93 -6.72
C LEU A 7 24.57 8.32 -5.91
N GLN A 8 25.08 9.54 -6.11
CA GLN A 8 26.24 10.03 -5.40
C GLN A 8 25.98 10.12 -3.88
N THR A 9 24.79 10.59 -3.49
CA THR A 9 24.36 10.72 -2.08
C THR A 9 24.28 9.34 -1.43
N LEU A 10 23.60 8.38 -2.04
CA LEU A 10 23.48 7.01 -1.53
C LEU A 10 24.83 6.32 -1.39
N ARG A 11 25.72 6.48 -2.39
CA ARG A 11 27.07 5.92 -2.34
C ARG A 11 27.88 6.51 -1.19
N LYS A 12 27.89 7.83 -1.06
CA LYS A 12 28.61 8.54 0.01
C LYS A 12 28.08 8.20 1.39
N ALA A 13 26.77 8.08 1.55
CA ALA A 13 26.12 7.69 2.80
C ALA A 13 26.57 6.30 3.29
N ARG A 14 26.92 5.40 2.37
CA ARG A 14 27.49 4.08 2.69
C ARG A 14 29.02 4.06 2.75
N GLY A 15 29.70 5.20 2.63
CA GLY A 15 31.14 5.30 2.68
C GLY A 15 31.87 4.63 1.49
N LEU A 16 31.17 4.42 0.36
CA LEU A 16 31.72 3.70 -0.78
C LEU A 16 32.45 4.64 -1.75
N SER A 17 33.63 4.20 -2.28
CA SER A 17 34.25 4.81 -3.44
C SER A 17 33.47 4.45 -4.72
N GLN A 18 33.66 5.23 -5.81
CA GLN A 18 33.10 4.87 -7.12
C GLN A 18 33.59 3.51 -7.61
N GLU A 19 34.82 3.16 -7.30
CA GLU A 19 35.42 1.87 -7.64
C GLU A 19 34.76 0.72 -6.88
N LYS A 20 34.49 0.90 -5.57
CA LYS A 20 33.84 -0.12 -4.76
C LYS A 20 32.38 -0.33 -5.16
N LEU A 21 31.66 0.74 -5.50
CA LEU A 21 30.30 0.62 -6.04
C LEU A 21 30.31 -0.11 -7.40
N ALA A 22 31.27 0.23 -8.27
CA ALA A 22 31.43 -0.42 -9.58
C ALA A 22 31.68 -1.92 -9.46
N GLU A 23 32.56 -2.34 -8.53
CA GLU A 23 32.81 -3.75 -8.20
C GLU A 23 31.55 -4.49 -7.76
N ILE A 24 30.76 -3.88 -6.86
CA ILE A 24 29.52 -4.47 -6.32
C ILE A 24 28.47 -4.68 -7.42
N ILE A 25 28.33 -3.71 -8.33
CA ILE A 25 27.31 -3.74 -9.40
C ILE A 25 27.81 -4.52 -10.64
N GLY A 26 29.11 -4.89 -10.69
CA GLY A 26 29.70 -5.63 -11.79
C GLY A 26 29.91 -4.79 -13.06
N ILE A 27 30.39 -3.53 -12.91
CA ILE A 27 30.65 -2.59 -14.00
C ILE A 27 32.00 -1.90 -13.85
N SER A 28 32.38 -1.04 -14.79
CA SER A 28 33.60 -0.24 -14.68
C SER A 28 33.40 0.99 -13.78
N ARG A 29 34.48 1.41 -13.07
CA ARG A 29 34.51 2.68 -12.33
C ARG A 29 34.10 3.87 -13.21
N GLN A 30 34.54 3.85 -14.50
CA GLN A 30 34.23 4.92 -15.45
C GLN A 30 32.73 5.03 -15.72
N ALA A 31 31.97 3.93 -15.70
CA ALA A 31 30.52 3.95 -15.85
C ALA A 31 29.87 4.65 -14.66
N VAL A 32 30.25 4.31 -13.43
CA VAL A 32 29.75 4.99 -12.22
C VAL A 32 30.08 6.50 -12.27
N ALA A 33 31.30 6.87 -12.66
CA ALA A 33 31.69 8.27 -12.76
C ALA A 33 30.86 9.04 -13.79
N LYS A 34 30.57 8.46 -14.97
CA LYS A 34 29.71 9.05 -15.99
C LYS A 34 28.27 9.21 -15.51
N TRP A 35 27.74 8.24 -14.76
CA TRP A 35 26.41 8.32 -14.18
C TRP A 35 26.28 9.44 -13.15
N GLU A 36 27.28 9.58 -12.26
CA GLU A 36 27.30 10.62 -11.22
C GLU A 36 27.49 12.05 -11.74
N VAL A 37 27.96 12.22 -12.98
CA VAL A 37 28.07 13.53 -13.63
C VAL A 37 27.01 13.76 -14.73
N GLY A 38 26.08 12.82 -14.89
CA GLY A 38 24.99 12.94 -15.85
C GLY A 38 25.38 12.76 -17.33
N GLN A 39 26.55 12.20 -17.60
CA GLN A 39 27.01 11.94 -18.98
C GLN A 39 26.39 10.69 -19.61
N SER A 40 25.88 9.78 -18.79
CA SER A 40 25.14 8.60 -19.23
C SER A 40 24.24 8.09 -18.09
N TYR A 41 23.34 7.18 -18.44
CA TYR A 41 22.43 6.52 -17.48
C TYR A 41 22.67 5.01 -17.51
N PRO A 42 22.39 4.32 -16.38
CA PRO A 42 22.40 2.86 -16.35
C PRO A 42 21.25 2.30 -17.20
N ASP A 43 21.45 1.11 -17.74
CA ASP A 43 20.38 0.31 -18.30
C ASP A 43 19.45 -0.21 -17.18
N ILE A 44 18.28 -0.76 -17.56
CA ILE A 44 17.28 -1.24 -16.60
C ILE A 44 17.83 -2.29 -15.65
N ALA A 45 18.67 -3.21 -16.11
CA ALA A 45 19.25 -4.26 -15.28
C ALA A 45 20.15 -3.68 -14.18
N ARG A 46 20.93 -2.64 -14.52
CA ARG A 46 21.78 -1.92 -13.56
C ARG A 46 20.99 -1.04 -12.62
N LEU A 47 19.89 -0.42 -13.10
CA LEU A 47 18.95 0.32 -12.21
C LEU A 47 18.35 -0.61 -11.15
N ILE A 48 17.94 -1.82 -11.52
CA ILE A 48 17.45 -2.82 -10.59
C ILE A 48 18.55 -3.18 -9.57
N SER A 49 19.77 -3.47 -10.04
CA SER A 49 20.91 -3.81 -9.15
C SER A 49 21.24 -2.68 -8.17
N ILE A 50 21.16 -1.42 -8.60
CA ILE A 50 21.37 -0.23 -7.76
C ILE A 50 20.24 -0.13 -6.72
N SER A 51 19.01 -0.27 -7.15
CA SER A 51 17.80 -0.27 -6.33
C SER A 51 17.88 -1.31 -5.20
N ASP A 52 18.19 -2.55 -5.54
CA ASP A 52 18.33 -3.67 -4.61
C ASP A 52 19.48 -3.43 -3.63
N PHE A 53 20.66 -3.04 -4.14
CA PHE A 53 21.82 -2.80 -3.31
C PHE A 53 21.63 -1.69 -2.29
N PHE A 54 21.00 -0.58 -2.68
CA PHE A 54 20.74 0.54 -1.78
C PHE A 54 19.44 0.37 -0.98
N ASN A 55 18.62 -0.62 -1.29
CA ASN A 55 17.29 -0.83 -0.73
C ASN A 55 16.38 0.41 -0.88
N VAL A 56 16.35 0.96 -2.08
CA VAL A 56 15.51 2.10 -2.47
C VAL A 56 14.75 1.75 -3.74
N SER A 57 13.55 2.28 -3.94
CA SER A 57 12.80 2.03 -5.18
C SER A 57 13.48 2.69 -6.39
N ILE A 58 13.34 2.09 -7.59
CA ILE A 58 13.80 2.68 -8.84
C ILE A 58 13.20 4.08 -9.02
N ASP A 59 11.95 4.24 -8.66
CA ASP A 59 11.22 5.50 -8.71
C ASP A 59 11.93 6.61 -7.90
N LYS A 60 12.39 6.26 -6.70
CA LYS A 60 13.18 7.17 -5.84
C LYS A 60 14.57 7.47 -6.43
N LEU A 61 15.13 6.58 -7.25
CA LEU A 61 16.41 6.79 -7.90
C LEU A 61 16.31 7.74 -9.11
N VAL A 62 15.20 7.71 -9.87
CA VAL A 62 15.11 8.36 -11.19
C VAL A 62 14.21 9.60 -11.24
N ASN A 63 13.30 9.76 -10.29
CA ASN A 63 12.39 10.90 -10.26
C ASN A 63 12.91 12.04 -9.39
N ASP A 64 12.91 13.24 -9.94
CA ASP A 64 13.17 14.50 -9.22
C ASP A 64 11.98 14.83 -8.31
N TYR A 65 11.92 14.19 -7.13
CA TYR A 65 11.09 14.74 -6.08
C TYR A 65 11.88 15.89 -5.41
N GLU A 66 11.73 17.09 -5.94
CA GLU A 66 12.02 18.28 -5.16
C GLU A 66 11.11 18.24 -3.92
N GLU A 67 11.72 18.02 -2.76
CA GLU A 67 11.12 18.45 -1.51
C GLU A 67 11.02 19.97 -1.58
N ASN A 68 9.95 20.49 -2.17
CA ASN A 68 9.64 21.91 -2.17
C ASN A 68 9.50 22.36 -0.70
N SER A 69 10.50 23.07 -0.22
CA SER A 69 10.59 23.64 1.12
C SER A 69 9.45 24.60 1.48
N HIS A 70 8.60 25.00 0.54
CA HIS A 70 7.36 25.74 0.76
C HIS A 70 6.13 24.87 1.06
N LEU A 71 6.21 23.54 0.84
CA LEU A 71 5.17 22.59 1.23
C LEU A 71 5.33 22.09 2.67
N ASN A 72 6.46 22.34 3.33
CA ASN A 72 6.73 21.79 4.67
C ASN A 72 5.81 22.32 5.77
N ILE A 73 5.21 23.50 5.62
CA ILE A 73 4.23 24.01 6.61
C ILE A 73 2.83 23.45 6.31
N VAL A 74 2.50 23.23 5.05
CA VAL A 74 1.22 22.62 4.64
C VAL A 74 1.32 21.10 4.73
N SER A 75 2.47 20.49 4.37
CA SER A 75 2.66 19.04 4.45
C SER A 75 2.78 18.52 5.88
N ASN A 76 3.33 19.26 6.84
CA ASN A 76 3.29 18.86 8.26
C ASN A 76 1.86 18.85 8.82
N LYS A 77 1.01 19.81 8.43
CA LYS A 77 -0.44 19.75 8.76
C LYS A 77 -1.18 18.65 8.02
N VAL A 78 -0.81 18.37 6.77
CA VAL A 78 -1.40 17.28 5.95
C VAL A 78 -0.88 15.92 6.44
N ASN A 79 0.39 15.80 6.83
CA ASN A 79 0.95 14.56 7.39
C ASN A 79 0.38 14.25 8.79
N ASP A 80 0.13 15.24 9.63
CA ASP A 80 -0.57 15.06 10.92
C ASP A 80 -2.04 14.67 10.71
N LEU A 81 -2.72 15.25 9.73
CA LEU A 81 -4.08 14.87 9.35
C LEU A 81 -4.12 13.47 8.73
N ASN A 82 -3.17 13.12 7.85
CA ASN A 82 -3.08 11.79 7.26
C ASN A 82 -2.75 10.72 8.30
N GLY A 83 -1.86 10.99 9.26
CA GLY A 83 -1.54 10.07 10.36
C GLY A 83 -2.77 9.74 11.20
N ASN A 84 -3.54 10.74 11.60
CA ASN A 84 -4.76 10.57 12.39
C ASN A 84 -5.87 9.86 11.60
N VAL A 85 -6.01 10.18 10.30
CA VAL A 85 -6.97 9.53 9.39
C VAL A 85 -6.62 8.06 9.16
N ILE A 86 -5.34 7.72 8.96
CA ILE A 86 -4.90 6.34 8.78
C ILE A 86 -5.08 5.52 10.07
N ASP A 87 -4.82 6.12 11.24
CA ASP A 87 -5.08 5.50 12.53
C ASP A 87 -6.56 5.17 12.73
N PHE A 88 -7.41 6.15 12.45
CA PHE A 88 -8.85 5.98 12.48
C PHE A 88 -9.31 4.87 11.51
N LEU A 89 -8.83 4.89 10.25
CA LEU A 89 -9.15 3.87 9.25
C LEU A 89 -8.79 2.46 9.74
N CYS A 90 -7.59 2.27 10.30
CA CYS A 90 -7.17 0.98 10.85
C CYS A 90 -8.05 0.53 12.03
N LYS A 91 -8.45 1.45 12.91
CA LYS A 91 -9.39 1.16 14.02
C LYS A 91 -10.77 0.77 13.48
N ALA A 92 -11.30 1.55 12.52
CA ALA A 92 -12.60 1.32 11.91
C ALA A 92 -12.69 -0.07 11.29
N LYS A 93 -11.72 -0.45 10.44
CA LYS A 93 -11.67 -1.78 9.82
C LYS A 93 -11.64 -2.92 10.86
N LYS A 94 -10.88 -2.75 11.94
CA LYS A 94 -10.80 -3.72 13.04
C LYS A 94 -12.09 -3.78 13.88
N SER A 95 -12.92 -2.75 13.86
CA SER A 95 -14.16 -2.67 14.62
C SER A 95 -15.41 -3.03 13.81
N THR A 96 -15.28 -3.17 12.49
CA THR A 96 -16.37 -3.50 11.56
C THR A 96 -16.24 -4.94 11.07
N TYR A 97 -16.28 -5.20 9.78
CA TYR A 97 -16.29 -6.56 9.19
C TYR A 97 -15.17 -7.47 9.74
N ALA A 98 -13.93 -6.99 9.78
CA ALA A 98 -12.79 -7.79 10.24
C ALA A 98 -12.88 -8.17 11.72
N GLY A 99 -13.47 -7.30 12.55
CA GLY A 99 -13.64 -7.50 13.99
C GLY A 99 -14.95 -8.16 14.39
N ASN A 100 -15.78 -8.63 13.44
CA ASN A 100 -17.14 -9.12 13.66
C ASN A 100 -18.04 -8.05 14.29
N GLY A 101 -17.91 -6.78 13.86
CA GLY A 101 -18.83 -5.70 14.22
C GLY A 101 -20.27 -6.00 13.77
N GLU A 102 -21.23 -5.36 14.42
CA GLU A 102 -22.62 -5.49 14.05
C GLU A 102 -22.92 -4.74 12.75
N GLU A 103 -23.74 -5.35 11.89
CA GLU A 103 -24.27 -4.67 10.71
C GLU A 103 -25.27 -3.59 11.12
N ILE A 104 -25.22 -2.46 10.45
CA ILE A 104 -26.23 -1.41 10.57
C ILE A 104 -27.37 -1.65 9.57
N LYS A 105 -28.39 -0.78 9.57
CA LYS A 105 -29.47 -0.86 8.59
C LYS A 105 -28.96 -0.72 7.17
N ALA A 106 -29.28 -1.70 6.32
CA ALA A 106 -28.89 -1.71 4.92
C ALA A 106 -29.26 -0.40 4.19
N SER A 107 -28.30 0.24 3.56
CA SER A 107 -28.48 1.46 2.76
C SER A 107 -29.03 1.19 1.37
N ARG A 108 -28.81 -0.03 0.86
CA ARG A 108 -29.28 -0.52 -0.45
C ARG A 108 -29.97 -1.88 -0.28
N PRO A 109 -30.86 -2.29 -1.21
CA PRO A 109 -31.49 -3.61 -1.14
C PRO A 109 -30.46 -4.74 -1.01
N ASN A 110 -30.55 -5.52 0.07
CA ASN A 110 -29.64 -6.64 0.40
C ASN A 110 -28.15 -6.26 0.52
N SER A 111 -27.83 -5.02 0.86
CA SER A 111 -26.44 -4.66 1.22
C SER A 111 -26.14 -5.07 2.65
N HIS A 112 -24.86 -5.34 2.91
CA HIS A 112 -24.26 -5.48 4.21
C HIS A 112 -23.50 -4.21 4.52
N ASP A 113 -23.90 -3.49 5.56
CA ASP A 113 -23.38 -2.16 5.87
C ASP A 113 -22.83 -2.14 7.30
N PHE A 114 -21.63 -1.60 7.45
CA PHE A 114 -20.96 -1.38 8.74
C PHE A 114 -20.60 0.08 8.88
N GLU A 115 -20.68 0.60 10.09
CA GLU A 115 -20.30 1.98 10.40
C GLU A 115 -19.39 2.03 11.62
N TYR A 116 -18.42 2.93 11.59
CA TYR A 116 -17.60 3.31 12.74
C TYR A 116 -17.43 4.82 12.80
N VAL A 117 -17.68 5.41 13.97
CA VAL A 117 -17.61 6.86 14.21
C VAL A 117 -16.71 7.14 15.41
N GLU A 118 -15.77 8.07 15.27
CA GLU A 118 -14.93 8.57 16.36
C GLU A 118 -14.69 10.07 16.15
N GLY A 119 -15.30 10.91 16.99
CA GLY A 119 -15.23 12.37 16.88
C GLY A 119 -15.86 12.88 15.57
N GLU A 120 -15.08 13.56 14.76
CA GLU A 120 -15.50 14.13 13.46
C GLU A 120 -15.37 13.14 12.29
N LEU A 121 -14.77 11.96 12.53
CA LEU A 121 -14.49 10.98 11.50
C LEU A 121 -15.56 9.88 11.50
N LYS A 122 -15.99 9.53 10.29
CA LYS A 122 -16.93 8.46 10.01
C LYS A 122 -16.38 7.54 8.93
N TYR A 123 -16.53 6.24 9.13
CA TYR A 123 -16.21 5.20 8.18
C TYR A 123 -17.45 4.36 7.90
N ILE A 124 -17.66 4.03 6.65
CA ILE A 124 -18.71 3.08 6.22
C ILE A 124 -18.05 2.06 5.29
N ASP A 125 -18.33 0.78 5.54
CA ASP A 125 -18.06 -0.33 4.64
C ASP A 125 -19.41 -0.89 4.19
N THR A 126 -19.66 -0.93 2.89
CA THR A 126 -20.90 -1.41 2.31
C THR A 126 -20.63 -2.35 1.15
N TYR A 127 -21.22 -3.55 1.15
CA TYR A 127 -21.05 -4.49 0.06
C TYR A 127 -22.34 -5.26 -0.29
N LEU A 128 -22.35 -5.82 -1.47
CA LEU A 128 -23.36 -6.70 -2.02
C LEU A 128 -22.77 -8.07 -2.31
N GLY A 129 -23.58 -9.12 -2.13
CA GLY A 129 -23.24 -10.48 -2.52
C GLY A 129 -22.61 -11.28 -1.39
N GLY A 130 -22.11 -12.48 -1.73
CA GLY A 130 -21.52 -13.43 -0.80
C GLY A 130 -20.33 -14.17 -1.43
N LYS A 131 -20.58 -15.28 -2.15
CA LYS A 131 -19.50 -15.99 -2.88
C LYS A 131 -18.85 -15.12 -3.97
N GLN A 132 -19.58 -14.23 -4.60
CA GLN A 132 -19.09 -13.14 -5.43
C GLN A 132 -19.64 -11.86 -4.81
N PHE A 133 -18.77 -10.88 -4.60
CA PHE A 133 -19.12 -9.66 -3.89
C PHE A 133 -18.45 -8.44 -4.50
N SER A 134 -19.06 -7.30 -4.27
CA SER A 134 -18.50 -5.99 -4.59
C SER A 134 -18.92 -4.98 -3.57
N GLY A 135 -18.02 -4.10 -3.17
CA GLY A 135 -18.29 -3.11 -2.14
C GLY A 135 -17.41 -1.88 -2.21
N GLU A 136 -17.65 -1.02 -1.25
CA GLU A 136 -16.90 0.21 -1.04
C GLU A 136 -16.67 0.44 0.44
N GLU A 137 -15.47 0.81 0.78
CA GLU A 137 -15.11 1.43 2.05
C GLU A 137 -14.91 2.92 1.81
N ALA A 138 -15.50 3.78 2.62
CA ALA A 138 -15.31 5.21 2.49
C ALA A 138 -15.22 5.90 3.86
N LEU A 139 -14.56 7.07 3.87
CA LEU A 139 -14.25 7.82 5.07
C LEU A 139 -14.59 9.29 4.87
N TRP A 140 -15.25 9.87 5.88
CA TRP A 140 -15.67 11.27 5.93
C TRP A 140 -15.09 11.97 7.15
N LYS A 141 -14.94 13.27 7.02
CA LYS A 141 -14.74 14.20 8.15
C LYS A 141 -15.79 15.30 8.06
N ASN A 142 -16.64 15.44 9.09
CA ASN A 142 -17.76 16.39 9.11
C ASN A 142 -18.63 16.28 7.84
N ASP A 143 -18.98 15.04 7.45
CA ASP A 143 -19.76 14.69 6.26
C ASP A 143 -19.11 15.06 4.91
N ILE A 144 -17.84 15.51 4.91
CA ILE A 144 -17.06 15.73 3.69
C ILE A 144 -16.26 14.46 3.40
N PRO A 145 -16.41 13.83 2.21
CA PRO A 145 -15.67 12.62 1.87
C PRO A 145 -14.17 12.91 1.76
N LEU A 146 -13.35 12.06 2.35
CA LEU A 146 -11.90 12.20 2.38
C LEU A 146 -11.17 11.13 1.56
N TRP A 147 -11.67 9.90 1.62
CA TRP A 147 -11.00 8.74 1.06
C TRP A 147 -12.03 7.65 0.76
N SER A 148 -11.79 6.88 -0.29
CA SER A 148 -12.56 5.66 -0.55
C SER A 148 -11.72 4.57 -1.20
N MET A 149 -12.18 3.32 -1.06
CA MET A 149 -11.65 2.12 -1.69
C MET A 149 -12.80 1.26 -2.19
N ASN A 150 -12.87 1.03 -3.49
CA ASN A 150 -13.76 0.05 -4.08
C ASN A 150 -13.08 -1.31 -4.13
N TYR A 151 -13.84 -2.38 -3.96
CA TYR A 151 -13.34 -3.74 -4.03
C TYR A 151 -14.35 -4.68 -4.68
N ALA A 152 -13.84 -5.71 -5.35
CA ALA A 152 -14.66 -6.81 -5.87
C ALA A 152 -13.86 -8.11 -5.80
N GLY A 153 -14.51 -9.18 -5.34
CA GLY A 153 -13.85 -10.45 -5.12
C GLY A 153 -14.78 -11.64 -5.25
N ARG A 154 -14.18 -12.80 -5.12
CA ARG A 154 -14.92 -14.07 -5.17
C ARG A 154 -14.24 -15.20 -4.40
N VAL A 155 -15.06 -16.08 -3.88
CA VAL A 155 -14.69 -17.40 -3.37
C VAL A 155 -14.63 -18.36 -4.55
N LEU A 156 -13.52 -19.08 -4.68
CA LEU A 156 -13.24 -19.98 -5.79
C LEU A 156 -13.45 -21.45 -5.43
N ASP A 157 -13.35 -21.78 -4.13
CA ASP A 157 -13.42 -23.16 -3.64
C ASP A 157 -14.08 -23.20 -2.25
N GLU A 158 -14.71 -24.33 -1.91
CA GLU A 158 -15.39 -24.55 -0.62
C GLU A 158 -14.42 -24.63 0.58
N ALA A 159 -13.13 -24.85 0.33
CA ALA A 159 -12.08 -24.79 1.34
C ALA A 159 -11.75 -23.37 1.81
N PHE A 160 -12.40 -22.35 1.25
CA PHE A 160 -12.30 -20.97 1.73
C PHE A 160 -12.74 -20.85 3.19
N SER A 161 -12.00 -20.07 3.97
CA SER A 161 -12.31 -19.77 5.36
C SER A 161 -12.53 -18.29 5.58
N GLU A 162 -13.77 -17.87 5.79
CA GLU A 162 -14.10 -16.51 6.18
C GLU A 162 -13.41 -16.10 7.49
N LYS A 163 -13.32 -17.03 8.43
CA LYS A 163 -12.60 -16.80 9.70
C LYS A 163 -11.14 -16.44 9.48
N PHE A 164 -10.47 -17.10 8.53
CA PHE A 164 -9.08 -16.79 8.17
C PHE A 164 -8.99 -15.44 7.47
N LEU A 165 -9.89 -15.10 6.55
CA LEU A 165 -9.96 -13.79 5.91
C LEU A 165 -10.13 -12.68 6.95
N LYS A 166 -11.10 -12.79 7.87
CA LYS A 166 -11.31 -11.80 8.93
C LYS A 166 -10.09 -11.65 9.84
N GLU A 167 -9.44 -12.76 10.21
CA GLU A 167 -8.19 -12.73 10.96
C GLU A 167 -7.11 -11.91 10.23
N VAL A 168 -6.92 -12.18 8.95
CA VAL A 168 -5.92 -11.47 8.13
C VAL A 168 -6.26 -9.98 7.99
N LEU A 169 -7.51 -9.63 7.72
CA LEU A 169 -7.95 -8.24 7.59
C LEU A 169 -7.84 -7.48 8.92
N SER A 170 -7.95 -8.16 10.07
CA SER A 170 -7.74 -7.55 11.39
C SER A 170 -6.27 -7.17 11.65
N LEU A 171 -5.33 -7.69 10.86
CA LEU A 171 -3.90 -7.34 10.91
C LEU A 171 -3.55 -6.07 10.12
N VAL A 172 -4.54 -5.36 9.58
CA VAL A 172 -4.35 -4.07 8.93
C VAL A 172 -3.51 -3.13 9.80
N SER A 173 -2.56 -2.43 9.20
CA SER A 173 -1.59 -1.57 9.90
C SER A 173 -1.44 -0.21 9.22
N LYS A 174 -0.81 0.74 9.91
CA LYS A 174 -0.53 2.08 9.34
C LYS A 174 0.34 2.03 8.09
N ASP A 175 1.27 1.08 8.03
CA ASP A 175 2.16 0.90 6.88
C ASP A 175 1.44 0.27 5.68
N ASN A 176 0.32 -0.43 5.95
CA ASN A 176 -0.53 -1.06 4.94
C ASN A 176 -2.01 -0.93 5.32
N PRO A 177 -2.61 0.28 5.18
CA PRO A 177 -3.95 0.56 5.69
C PRO A 177 -5.09 0.10 4.78
N TYR A 178 -4.80 -0.69 3.75
CA TYR A 178 -5.77 -1.05 2.71
C TYR A 178 -6.54 -2.32 3.04
N ARG A 179 -5.84 -3.45 3.13
CA ARG A 179 -6.38 -4.78 3.41
C ARG A 179 -5.53 -5.48 4.48
N GLY A 180 -5.24 -6.76 4.36
CA GLY A 180 -4.33 -7.47 5.24
C GLY A 180 -2.85 -7.14 5.03
N PRO A 181 -1.92 -7.82 5.71
CA PRO A 181 -0.47 -7.70 5.50
C PRO A 181 -0.07 -8.23 4.11
N ILE A 182 1.16 -7.96 3.69
CA ILE A 182 1.67 -8.45 2.39
C ILE A 182 1.62 -9.99 2.31
N ILE A 183 1.96 -10.66 3.41
CA ILE A 183 1.93 -12.13 3.53
C ILE A 183 1.46 -12.49 4.93
N HIS A 184 0.58 -13.50 5.03
CA HIS A 184 0.23 -14.14 6.29
C HIS A 184 -0.01 -15.63 6.08
N GLU A 185 0.55 -16.46 6.96
CA GLU A 185 0.41 -17.91 6.89
C GLU A 185 -0.06 -18.47 8.22
N LYS A 186 -1.03 -19.39 8.18
CA LYS A 186 -1.52 -20.11 9.36
C LYS A 186 -2.03 -21.48 8.98
N GLY A 187 -1.36 -22.52 9.47
CA GLY A 187 -1.66 -23.90 9.11
C GLY A 187 -1.51 -24.11 7.60
N GLN A 188 -2.60 -24.50 6.94
CA GLN A 188 -2.63 -24.75 5.50
C GLN A 188 -3.08 -23.54 4.67
N HIS A 189 -3.44 -22.44 5.33
CA HIS A 189 -3.85 -21.21 4.66
C HIS A 189 -2.67 -20.27 4.46
N LYS A 190 -2.63 -19.64 3.29
CA LYS A 190 -1.66 -18.62 2.93
C LYS A 190 -2.38 -17.46 2.25
N TYR A 191 -2.14 -16.26 2.77
CA TYR A 191 -2.65 -15.01 2.22
C TYR A 191 -1.52 -14.21 1.58
N HIS A 192 -1.79 -13.61 0.42
CA HIS A 192 -0.91 -12.66 -0.23
C HIS A 192 -1.70 -11.41 -0.59
N CYS A 193 -1.05 -10.26 -0.45
CA CYS A 193 -1.58 -8.97 -0.90
C CYS A 193 -0.51 -8.19 -1.65
N ILE A 194 -0.84 -7.73 -2.83
CA ILE A 194 0.03 -6.90 -3.67
C ILE A 194 -0.62 -5.53 -3.81
N ILE A 195 0.13 -4.46 -3.53
CA ILE A 195 -0.35 -3.09 -3.62
C ILE A 195 0.60 -2.29 -4.49
N LYS A 196 0.03 -1.43 -5.34
CA LYS A 196 0.74 -0.43 -6.15
C LYS A 196 0.16 0.93 -5.87
N GLY A 197 1.03 1.92 -5.63
CA GLY A 197 0.63 3.29 -5.31
C GLY A 197 0.82 3.65 -3.85
N LYS A 198 0.17 4.76 -3.43
CA LYS A 198 0.22 5.31 -2.08
C LYS A 198 -1.19 5.60 -1.59
N PHE A 199 -1.35 6.06 -0.35
CA PHE A 199 -2.65 6.35 0.25
C PHE A 199 -3.52 7.30 -0.59
N GLU A 200 -2.90 8.22 -1.32
CA GLU A 200 -3.55 9.19 -2.19
C GLU A 200 -4.15 8.56 -3.46
N TRP A 201 -3.53 7.48 -3.98
CA TRP A 201 -3.99 6.74 -5.16
C TRP A 201 -3.32 5.38 -5.20
N PHE A 202 -4.10 4.33 -5.15
CA PHE A 202 -3.61 2.95 -5.12
C PHE A 202 -4.52 1.99 -5.86
N GLN A 203 -3.96 0.83 -6.16
CA GLN A 203 -4.66 -0.36 -6.58
C GLN A 203 -3.98 -1.59 -5.99
N GLY A 204 -4.73 -2.65 -5.78
CA GLY A 204 -4.18 -3.86 -5.21
C GLY A 204 -4.99 -5.10 -5.56
N TYR A 205 -4.42 -6.21 -5.17
CA TYR A 205 -4.95 -7.54 -5.35
C TYR A 205 -4.60 -8.40 -4.14
N GLU A 206 -5.56 -9.14 -3.62
CA GLU A 206 -5.34 -10.11 -2.56
C GLU A 206 -5.86 -11.47 -2.93
N GLU A 207 -5.24 -12.52 -2.40
CA GLU A 207 -5.60 -13.91 -2.65
C GLU A 207 -5.35 -14.79 -1.42
N ILE A 208 -6.13 -15.84 -1.29
CA ILE A 208 -5.93 -16.88 -0.28
C ILE A 208 -5.75 -18.21 -0.97
N TYR A 209 -4.76 -18.94 -0.51
CA TYR A 209 -4.50 -20.35 -0.85
C TYR A 209 -4.80 -21.25 0.34
N PHE A 210 -5.31 -22.45 0.04
CA PHE A 210 -5.42 -23.57 0.96
C PHE A 210 -4.75 -24.79 0.32
N ASN A 211 -3.75 -25.37 0.96
CA ASN A 211 -2.95 -26.48 0.37
C ASN A 211 -2.42 -26.15 -1.04
N ASN A 212 -1.93 -24.95 -1.28
CA ASN A 212 -1.46 -24.43 -2.57
C ASN A 212 -2.53 -24.27 -3.66
N ASN A 213 -3.81 -24.54 -3.39
CA ASN A 213 -4.91 -24.25 -4.30
C ASN A 213 -5.49 -22.88 -3.95
N LYS A 214 -5.64 -22.00 -4.94
CA LYS A 214 -6.25 -20.69 -4.72
C LYS A 214 -7.75 -20.85 -4.47
N VAL A 215 -8.21 -20.36 -3.32
CA VAL A 215 -9.60 -20.49 -2.85
C VAL A 215 -10.36 -19.16 -2.79
N TYR A 216 -9.65 -18.02 -2.90
CA TYR A 216 -10.23 -16.67 -2.84
C TYR A 216 -9.35 -15.69 -3.57
N GLU A 217 -9.98 -14.67 -4.17
CA GLU A 217 -9.31 -13.51 -4.73
C GLU A 217 -10.17 -12.24 -4.63
N CYS A 218 -9.51 -11.09 -4.47
CA CYS A 218 -10.17 -9.79 -4.46
C CYS A 218 -9.27 -8.72 -5.08
N PHE A 219 -9.84 -7.88 -5.93
CA PHE A 219 -9.23 -6.67 -6.48
C PHE A 219 -9.75 -5.45 -5.74
N PHE A 220 -8.88 -4.46 -5.55
CA PHE A 220 -9.28 -3.21 -4.91
C PHE A 220 -8.49 -2.03 -5.45
N HIS A 221 -9.09 -0.87 -5.40
CA HIS A 221 -8.47 0.40 -5.80
C HIS A 221 -9.16 1.56 -5.10
N GLY A 222 -8.45 2.67 -4.94
CA GLY A 222 -9.01 3.83 -4.27
C GLY A 222 -8.01 4.96 -4.11
N GLY A 223 -8.34 5.88 -3.21
CA GLY A 223 -7.50 7.01 -2.89
C GLY A 223 -8.25 8.15 -2.19
N VAL A 224 -7.56 9.28 -2.08
CA VAL A 224 -8.10 10.50 -1.50
C VAL A 224 -9.12 11.12 -2.43
N ILE A 225 -10.26 11.53 -1.87
CA ILE A 225 -11.31 12.29 -2.56
C ILE A 225 -10.97 13.78 -2.43
N LYS A 226 -11.05 14.52 -3.55
CA LYS A 226 -10.75 15.97 -3.62
C LYS A 226 -11.92 16.73 -4.19
#